data_8deb2939c077fbf33a0830353c960785
#
_entry.id   8deb2939c077fbf33a0830353c960785
#
_cell.length_a   1.000
_cell.length_b   1.000
_cell.length_c   1.000
_cell.angle_alpha   90.00
_cell.angle_beta   90.00
_cell.angle_gamma   90.00
#
_symmetry.space_group_name_H-M   'P 1'
#
loop_
_entity.id
_entity.type
_entity.pdbx_description
1 polymer ?
#
loop_
_entity_poly.entity_id
_entity_poly.type
_entity_poly.pdbx_seq_one_letter_code
_entity_poly.pdbx_strand_id
1 'polypeptide(L)'
;MTKSSGLESKNETPITKMGNVLLRLSLKYMPDASIFAVALTFIAFCLGIALTDQGPMQMVQNWYKGFWELLGFSMQMALIVITGSCVANAPLVKGWINRIASIPKSAKSAVFTVTLVSVLVSFVHWGLSLIVGAILAKELAKNLRDKKIPFEYGLMAAGAYVGQMTWQGVLSSSVGLFIATPGHIME
;
A
#
# COMPACT_ATOMS: atom_id res chain seq x y z
N MET A 1 -17.08 10.06 -8.82
CA MET A 1 -18.10 9.43 -7.95
C MET A 1 -18.48 8.08 -8.57
N THR A 2 -17.77 7.01 -8.25
CA THR A 2 -18.02 5.68 -8.81
C THR A 2 -18.83 4.91 -7.77
N LYS A 3 -20.10 4.70 -8.08
CA LYS A 3 -21.05 3.93 -7.30
C LYS A 3 -20.53 2.48 -7.17
N SER A 4 -19.99 2.11 -6.01
CA SER A 4 -19.64 0.72 -5.71
C SER A 4 -20.95 -0.05 -5.45
N SER A 5 -21.59 -0.52 -6.52
CA SER A 5 -22.64 -1.52 -6.43
C SER A 5 -21.99 -2.90 -6.27
N GLY A 6 -21.37 -3.16 -5.11
CA GLY A 6 -21.16 -4.51 -4.64
C GLY A 6 -22.54 -5.06 -4.27
N LEU A 7 -22.89 -6.23 -4.78
CA LEU A 7 -24.06 -6.97 -4.37
C LEU A 7 -23.96 -7.16 -2.85
N GLU A 8 -24.79 -6.42 -2.09
CA GLU A 8 -24.87 -6.55 -0.64
C GLU A 8 -25.25 -8.01 -0.33
N SER A 9 -24.30 -8.72 0.26
CA SER A 9 -24.57 -10.07 0.79
C SER A 9 -25.58 -9.94 1.92
N LYS A 10 -26.71 -10.58 1.79
CA LYS A 10 -27.86 -10.55 2.70
C LYS A 10 -27.59 -11.14 4.09
N ASN A 11 -26.38 -11.63 4.36
CA ASN A 11 -25.92 -12.16 5.65
C ASN A 11 -24.74 -11.32 6.17
N GLU A 12 -25.03 -10.12 6.69
CA GLU A 12 -24.03 -9.31 7.38
C GLU A 12 -23.69 -9.95 8.74
N THR A 13 -22.50 -10.54 8.82
CA THR A 13 -21.94 -10.95 10.11
C THR A 13 -21.60 -9.71 10.95
N PRO A 14 -21.57 -9.80 12.29
CA PRO A 14 -21.18 -8.68 13.17
C PRO A 14 -19.85 -8.03 12.76
N ILE A 15 -18.89 -8.85 12.29
CA ILE A 15 -17.59 -8.41 11.82
C ILE A 15 -17.72 -7.57 10.54
N THR A 16 -18.56 -7.97 9.61
CA THR A 16 -18.82 -7.22 8.37
C THR A 16 -19.48 -5.88 8.65
N LYS A 17 -20.41 -5.82 9.63
CA LYS A 17 -21.01 -4.55 10.07
C LYS A 17 -19.98 -3.60 10.66
N MET A 18 -19.11 -4.09 11.52
CA MET A 18 -18.02 -3.31 12.11
C MET A 18 -17.05 -2.81 11.01
N GLY A 19 -16.68 -3.66 10.06
CA GLY A 19 -15.86 -3.29 8.90
C GLY A 19 -16.51 -2.19 8.06
N ASN A 20 -17.81 -2.29 7.78
CA ASN A 20 -18.56 -1.28 7.03
C ASN A 20 -18.67 0.07 7.78
N VAL A 21 -18.80 0.05 9.10
CA VAL A 21 -18.79 1.27 9.93
C VAL A 21 -17.41 1.93 9.88
N LEU A 22 -16.34 1.17 10.08
CA LEU A 22 -14.97 1.66 9.98
C LEU A 22 -14.66 2.22 8.59
N LEU A 23 -15.10 1.54 7.54
CA LEU A 23 -14.94 2.01 6.16
C LEU A 23 -15.66 3.34 5.93
N ARG A 24 -16.92 3.47 6.38
CA ARG A 24 -17.67 4.73 6.26
C ARG A 24 -17.05 5.88 7.06
N LEU A 25 -16.54 5.60 8.26
CA LEU A 25 -15.80 6.56 9.08
C LEU A 25 -14.52 7.02 8.37
N SER A 26 -13.74 6.07 7.86
CA SER A 26 -12.52 6.38 7.10
C SER A 26 -12.82 7.23 5.86
N LEU A 27 -13.80 6.84 5.04
CA LEU A 27 -14.16 7.58 3.82
C LEU A 27 -14.72 8.98 4.12
N LYS A 28 -15.34 9.19 5.31
CA LYS A 28 -15.92 10.48 5.71
C LYS A 28 -14.90 11.43 6.35
N TYR A 29 -13.99 10.89 7.16
CA TYR A 29 -13.09 11.69 8.00
C TYR A 29 -11.64 11.65 7.60
N MET A 30 -11.23 10.69 6.74
CA MET A 30 -9.85 10.67 6.24
C MET A 30 -9.68 11.73 5.15
N PRO A 31 -8.93 12.79 5.40
CA PRO A 31 -8.61 13.77 4.38
C PRO A 31 -7.68 13.15 3.34
N ASP A 32 -7.57 13.80 2.18
CA ASP A 32 -6.55 13.46 1.20
C ASP A 32 -5.16 13.45 1.84
N ALA A 33 -4.30 12.52 1.39
CA ALA A 33 -2.95 12.36 1.95
C ALA A 33 -2.14 13.68 1.94
N SER A 34 -2.37 14.54 0.94
CA SER A 34 -1.72 15.84 0.84
C SER A 34 -2.16 16.79 1.95
N ILE A 35 -3.47 16.82 2.26
CA ILE A 35 -4.01 17.65 3.35
C ILE A 35 -3.47 17.17 4.69
N PHE A 36 -3.39 15.84 4.88
CA PHE A 36 -2.83 15.24 6.08
C PHE A 36 -1.35 15.59 6.27
N ALA A 37 -0.57 15.53 5.19
CA ALA A 37 0.85 15.91 5.21
C ALA A 37 1.05 17.38 5.57
N VAL A 38 0.25 18.28 5.00
CA VAL A 38 0.29 19.72 5.32
C VAL A 38 -0.09 19.96 6.78
N ALA A 39 -1.17 19.34 7.26
CA ALA A 39 -1.59 19.46 8.66
C ALA A 39 -0.51 18.97 9.64
N LEU A 40 0.10 17.81 9.36
CA LEU A 40 1.22 17.29 10.18
C LEU A 40 2.43 18.22 10.14
N THR A 41 2.74 18.86 9.01
CA THR A 41 3.82 19.83 8.90
C THR A 41 3.57 21.03 9.83
N PHE A 42 2.34 21.57 9.84
CA PHE A 42 1.98 22.65 10.76
C PHE A 42 2.05 22.24 12.22
N ILE A 43 1.56 21.05 12.57
CA ILE A 43 1.63 20.52 13.94
C ILE A 43 3.08 20.36 14.37
N ALA A 44 3.93 19.77 13.53
CA ALA A 44 5.35 19.59 13.81
C ALA A 44 6.07 20.93 13.97
N PHE A 45 5.72 21.94 13.15
CA PHE A 45 6.25 23.29 13.26
C PHE A 45 5.88 23.95 14.59
N CYS A 46 4.61 23.91 14.97
CA CYS A 46 4.13 24.45 16.25
C CYS A 46 4.78 23.75 17.44
N LEU A 47 4.86 22.42 17.43
CA LEU A 47 5.51 21.65 18.48
C LEU A 47 7.01 21.93 18.53
N GLY A 48 7.67 22.09 17.39
CA GLY A 48 9.07 22.44 17.32
C GLY A 48 9.37 23.78 18.01
N ILE A 49 8.56 24.81 17.74
CA ILE A 49 8.70 26.12 18.40
C ILE A 49 8.41 26.02 19.91
N ALA A 50 7.41 25.22 20.31
CA ALA A 50 6.99 25.12 21.70
C ALA A 50 7.93 24.27 22.57
N LEU A 51 8.57 23.26 21.99
CA LEU A 51 9.36 22.27 22.72
C LEU A 51 10.88 22.43 22.56
N THR A 52 11.33 23.28 21.61
CA THR A 52 12.75 23.54 21.37
C THR A 52 13.04 25.01 21.49
N ASP A 53 14.26 25.34 21.90
CA ASP A 53 14.74 26.73 22.01
C ASP A 53 15.05 27.38 20.65
N GLN A 54 14.52 26.81 19.55
CA GLN A 54 14.75 27.29 18.20
C GLN A 54 13.70 28.33 17.80
N GLY A 55 14.16 29.45 17.27
CA GLY A 55 13.28 30.50 16.75
C GLY A 55 12.53 30.09 15.47
N PRO A 56 11.43 30.78 15.12
CA PRO A 56 10.62 30.49 13.95
C PRO A 56 11.42 30.43 12.63
N MET A 57 12.41 31.32 12.47
CA MET A 57 13.26 31.35 11.26
C MET A 57 14.13 30.10 11.14
N GLN A 58 14.65 29.62 12.26
CA GLN A 58 15.48 28.42 12.29
C GLN A 58 14.64 27.17 11.99
N MET A 59 13.39 27.16 12.45
CA MET A 59 12.45 26.08 12.15
C MET A 59 12.10 26.01 10.66
N VAL A 60 11.91 27.18 10.00
CA VAL A 60 11.72 27.24 8.54
C VAL A 60 12.96 26.74 7.79
N GLN A 61 14.15 27.10 8.23
CA GLN A 61 15.39 26.61 7.60
C GLN A 61 15.55 25.10 7.77
N ASN A 62 15.25 24.54 8.94
CA ASN A 62 15.27 23.11 9.18
C ASN A 62 14.25 22.38 8.31
N TRP A 63 13.04 22.91 8.18
CA TRP A 63 12.02 22.36 7.29
C TRP A 63 12.47 22.38 5.82
N TYR A 64 13.02 23.49 5.36
CA TYR A 64 13.55 23.62 3.99
C TYR A 64 14.66 22.59 3.73
N LYS A 65 15.60 22.43 4.64
CA LYS A 65 16.69 21.48 4.53
C LYS A 65 16.16 20.04 4.46
N GLY A 66 15.28 19.66 5.40
CA GLY A 66 14.69 18.33 5.43
C GLY A 66 13.84 18.03 4.20
N PHE A 67 13.13 19.02 3.65
CA PHE A 67 12.37 18.86 2.40
C PHE A 67 13.27 18.46 1.21
N TRP A 68 14.41 19.09 1.07
CA TRP A 68 15.36 18.78 -0.01
C TRP A 68 16.13 17.48 0.23
N GLU A 69 16.39 17.11 1.47
CA GLU A 69 16.97 15.80 1.78
C GLU A 69 16.06 14.64 1.37
N LEU A 70 14.73 14.84 1.45
CA LEU A 70 13.75 13.85 1.00
C LEU A 70 13.59 13.74 -0.52
N LEU A 71 14.17 14.65 -1.30
CA LEU A 71 14.04 14.65 -2.75
C LEU A 71 14.61 13.37 -3.38
N GLY A 72 15.78 12.92 -2.90
CA GLY A 72 16.40 11.67 -3.37
C GLY A 72 15.50 10.46 -3.14
N PHE A 73 14.93 10.35 -1.94
CA PHE A 73 13.98 9.29 -1.60
C PHE A 73 12.70 9.37 -2.47
N SER A 74 12.16 10.57 -2.67
CA SER A 74 10.95 10.78 -3.49
C SER A 74 11.18 10.36 -4.94
N MET A 75 12.34 10.68 -5.50
CA MET A 75 12.72 10.28 -6.86
C MET A 75 12.91 8.77 -6.98
N GLN A 76 13.50 8.12 -5.98
CA GLN A 76 13.60 6.65 -5.93
C GLN A 76 12.21 6.01 -5.90
N MET A 77 11.28 6.53 -5.09
CA MET A 77 9.90 6.04 -5.06
C MET A 77 9.19 6.21 -6.40
N ALA A 78 9.34 7.37 -7.04
CA ALA A 78 8.79 7.60 -8.38
C ALA A 78 9.33 6.60 -9.41
N LEU A 79 10.63 6.36 -9.41
CA LEU A 79 11.26 5.38 -10.30
C LEU A 79 10.77 3.96 -10.05
N ILE A 80 10.62 3.55 -8.78
CA ILE A 80 10.07 2.23 -8.43
C ILE A 80 8.65 2.07 -8.96
N VAL A 81 7.80 3.08 -8.81
CA VAL A 81 6.41 3.04 -9.30
C VAL A 81 6.38 2.98 -10.83
N ILE A 82 7.17 3.79 -11.51
CA ILE A 82 7.24 3.82 -12.97
C ILE A 82 7.75 2.48 -13.51
N THR A 83 8.92 2.04 -13.07
CA THR A 83 9.53 0.79 -13.54
C THR A 83 8.71 -0.43 -13.18
N GLY A 84 8.19 -0.50 -11.95
CA GLY A 84 7.31 -1.57 -11.51
C GLY A 84 6.01 -1.63 -12.32
N SER A 85 5.44 -0.47 -12.65
CA SER A 85 4.26 -0.39 -13.53
C SER A 85 4.59 -0.86 -14.95
N CYS A 86 5.73 -0.47 -15.51
CA CYS A 86 6.18 -0.96 -16.81
C CYS A 86 6.36 -2.48 -16.83
N VAL A 87 7.02 -3.03 -15.82
CA VAL A 87 7.23 -4.49 -15.69
C VAL A 87 5.90 -5.22 -15.55
N ALA A 88 5.01 -4.75 -14.68
CA ALA A 88 3.72 -5.39 -14.44
C ALA A 88 2.78 -5.34 -15.66
N ASN A 89 2.93 -4.35 -16.52
CA ASN A 89 2.19 -4.24 -17.79
C ASN A 89 2.88 -4.92 -18.97
N ALA A 90 4.08 -5.46 -18.80
CA ALA A 90 4.76 -6.23 -19.83
C ALA A 90 3.91 -7.45 -20.25
N PRO A 91 3.84 -7.80 -21.56
CA PRO A 91 2.95 -8.86 -22.06
C PRO A 91 3.13 -10.19 -21.34
N LEU A 92 4.35 -10.57 -21.03
CA LEU A 92 4.68 -11.81 -20.30
C LEU A 92 4.11 -11.81 -18.87
N VAL A 93 4.36 -10.73 -18.12
CA VAL A 93 3.91 -10.61 -16.73
C VAL A 93 2.38 -10.50 -16.67
N LYS A 94 1.79 -9.72 -17.58
CA LYS A 94 0.34 -9.60 -17.70
C LYS A 94 -0.32 -10.93 -18.06
N GLY A 95 0.32 -11.72 -18.92
CA GLY A 95 -0.13 -13.07 -19.23
C GLY A 95 -0.14 -13.99 -17.99
N TRP A 96 0.88 -13.91 -17.15
CA TRP A 96 0.97 -14.66 -15.90
C TRP A 96 -0.08 -14.19 -14.88
N ILE A 97 -0.23 -12.89 -14.72
CA ILE A 97 -1.25 -12.31 -13.83
C ILE A 97 -2.65 -12.77 -14.24
N ASN A 98 -2.98 -12.71 -15.53
CA ASN A 98 -4.28 -13.16 -16.05
C ASN A 98 -4.49 -14.67 -15.82
N ARG A 99 -3.45 -15.48 -16.01
CA ARG A 99 -3.50 -16.93 -15.75
C ARG A 99 -3.75 -17.23 -14.28
N ILE A 100 -3.04 -16.57 -13.38
CA ILE A 100 -3.23 -16.69 -11.93
C ILE A 100 -4.63 -16.19 -11.55
N ALA A 101 -5.08 -15.07 -12.10
CA ALA A 101 -6.40 -14.50 -11.82
C ALA A 101 -7.57 -15.39 -12.31
N SER A 102 -7.35 -16.31 -13.26
CA SER A 102 -8.37 -17.23 -13.75
C SER A 102 -8.59 -18.45 -12.85
N ILE A 103 -7.62 -18.80 -12.00
CA ILE A 103 -7.63 -19.99 -11.13
C ILE A 103 -8.74 -19.95 -10.08
N PRO A 104 -8.99 -18.86 -9.35
CA PRO A 104 -9.96 -18.84 -8.29
C PRO A 104 -11.39 -19.05 -8.76
N LYS A 105 -12.11 -19.94 -8.07
CA LYS A 105 -13.51 -20.26 -8.30
C LYS A 105 -14.44 -19.69 -7.23
N SER A 106 -13.89 -19.02 -6.21
CA SER A 106 -14.66 -18.41 -5.11
C SER A 106 -13.97 -17.14 -4.61
N ALA A 107 -14.72 -16.29 -3.92
CA ALA A 107 -14.18 -15.06 -3.32
C ALA A 107 -13.06 -15.36 -2.31
N LYS A 108 -13.23 -16.40 -1.48
CA LYS A 108 -12.20 -16.82 -0.50
C LYS A 108 -10.90 -17.24 -1.18
N SER A 109 -11.00 -18.05 -2.23
CA SER A 109 -9.83 -18.49 -3.01
C SER A 109 -9.15 -17.30 -3.70
N ALA A 110 -9.89 -16.30 -4.17
CA ALA A 110 -9.33 -15.11 -4.78
C ALA A 110 -8.54 -14.26 -3.78
N VAL A 111 -9.09 -14.03 -2.57
CA VAL A 111 -8.38 -13.33 -1.49
C VAL A 111 -7.11 -14.08 -1.10
N PHE A 112 -7.19 -15.38 -0.93
CA PHE A 112 -6.02 -16.21 -0.62
C PHE A 112 -4.95 -16.09 -1.72
N THR A 113 -5.35 -16.18 -2.98
CA THR A 113 -4.42 -16.09 -4.13
C THR A 113 -3.73 -14.74 -4.19
N VAL A 114 -4.46 -13.63 -4.05
CA VAL A 114 -3.84 -12.30 -4.09
C VAL A 114 -2.89 -12.08 -2.91
N THR A 115 -3.28 -12.54 -1.72
CA THR A 115 -2.43 -12.45 -0.52
C THR A 115 -1.15 -13.25 -0.69
N LEU A 116 -1.27 -14.51 -1.11
CA LEU A 116 -0.12 -15.40 -1.31
C LEU A 116 0.87 -14.83 -2.35
N VAL A 117 0.36 -14.39 -3.50
CA VAL A 117 1.20 -13.79 -4.55
C VAL A 117 1.87 -12.52 -4.07
N SER A 118 1.14 -11.64 -3.36
CA SER A 118 1.71 -10.41 -2.82
C SER A 118 2.81 -10.67 -1.80
N VAL A 119 2.62 -11.65 -0.92
CA VAL A 119 3.65 -12.09 0.03
C VAL A 119 4.88 -12.62 -0.70
N LEU A 120 4.72 -13.53 -1.67
CA LEU A 120 5.84 -14.09 -2.42
C LEU A 120 6.61 -13.02 -3.20
N VAL A 121 5.92 -12.10 -3.85
CA VAL A 121 6.56 -10.99 -4.59
C VAL A 121 7.26 -10.01 -3.65
N SER A 122 6.76 -9.83 -2.43
CA SER A 122 7.38 -8.95 -1.44
C SER A 122 8.76 -9.44 -1.00
N PHE A 123 9.03 -10.74 -1.10
CA PHE A 123 10.37 -11.30 -0.86
C PHE A 123 11.41 -10.78 -1.85
N VAL A 124 11.00 -10.46 -3.07
CA VAL A 124 11.89 -9.87 -4.08
C VAL A 124 12.04 -8.38 -3.85
N HIS A 125 10.90 -7.65 -3.79
CA HIS A 125 10.90 -6.21 -3.59
C HIS A 125 9.51 -5.71 -3.16
N TRP A 126 9.46 -4.89 -2.11
CA TRP A 126 8.22 -4.37 -1.54
C TRP A 126 7.39 -3.54 -2.54
N GLY A 127 8.04 -2.66 -3.31
CA GLY A 127 7.35 -1.83 -4.30
C GLY A 127 6.75 -2.64 -5.45
N LEU A 128 7.42 -3.72 -5.86
CA LEU A 128 6.89 -4.65 -6.87
C LEU A 128 5.64 -5.37 -6.34
N SER A 129 5.66 -5.78 -5.07
CA SER A 129 4.50 -6.41 -4.42
C SER A 129 3.26 -5.51 -4.42
N LEU A 130 3.41 -4.22 -4.14
CA LEU A 130 2.31 -3.25 -4.22
C LEU A 130 1.67 -3.20 -5.60
N ILE A 131 2.50 -3.09 -6.64
CA ILE A 131 2.04 -2.93 -8.01
C ILE A 131 1.40 -4.22 -8.53
N VAL A 132 2.09 -5.35 -8.37
CA VAL A 132 1.58 -6.67 -8.80
C VAL A 132 0.32 -7.03 -8.02
N GLY A 133 0.30 -6.79 -6.69
CA GLY A 133 -0.86 -7.03 -5.84
C GLY A 133 -2.08 -6.21 -6.26
N ALA A 134 -1.90 -4.93 -6.56
CA ALA A 134 -2.98 -4.05 -7.02
C ALA A 134 -3.54 -4.49 -8.39
N ILE A 135 -2.66 -4.84 -9.34
CA ILE A 135 -3.08 -5.29 -10.68
C ILE A 135 -3.78 -6.66 -10.57
N LEU A 136 -3.21 -7.59 -9.79
CA LEU A 136 -3.81 -8.91 -9.58
C LEU A 136 -5.18 -8.81 -8.89
N ALA A 137 -5.32 -7.98 -7.87
CA ALA A 137 -6.61 -7.73 -7.20
C ALA A 137 -7.65 -7.20 -8.18
N LYS A 138 -7.27 -6.30 -9.08
CA LYS A 138 -8.14 -5.76 -10.12
C LYS A 138 -8.58 -6.84 -11.12
N GLU A 139 -7.67 -7.68 -11.60
CA GLU A 139 -7.99 -8.74 -12.55
C GLU A 139 -8.82 -9.86 -11.90
N LEU A 140 -8.54 -10.22 -10.63
CA LEU A 140 -9.37 -11.13 -9.85
C LEU A 140 -10.80 -10.60 -9.66
N ALA A 141 -10.93 -9.32 -9.32
CA ALA A 141 -12.24 -8.67 -9.20
C ALA A 141 -13.04 -8.72 -10.50
N LYS A 142 -12.38 -8.45 -11.63
CA LYS A 142 -12.98 -8.54 -12.95
C LYS A 142 -13.46 -9.98 -13.24
N ASN A 143 -12.60 -10.96 -13.01
CA ASN A 143 -12.90 -12.38 -13.25
C ASN A 143 -14.07 -12.88 -12.40
N LEU A 144 -14.12 -12.52 -11.10
CA LEU A 144 -15.22 -12.87 -10.21
C LEU A 144 -16.52 -12.19 -10.62
N ARG A 145 -16.46 -10.94 -11.10
CA ARG A 145 -17.63 -10.22 -11.64
C ARG A 145 -18.18 -10.89 -12.88
N ASP A 146 -17.31 -11.28 -13.81
CA ASP A 146 -17.72 -11.97 -15.04
C ASP A 146 -18.37 -13.33 -14.73
N LYS A 147 -17.90 -14.00 -13.69
CA LYS A 147 -18.48 -15.25 -13.16
C LYS A 147 -19.70 -15.04 -12.26
N LYS A 148 -20.14 -13.79 -12.04
CA LYS A 148 -21.26 -13.41 -11.13
C LYS A 148 -21.09 -13.92 -9.70
N ILE A 149 -19.85 -14.06 -9.22
CA ILE A 149 -19.53 -14.47 -7.86
C ILE A 149 -19.49 -13.22 -6.99
N PRO A 150 -20.27 -13.17 -5.88
CA PRO A 150 -20.23 -12.04 -4.97
C PRO A 150 -18.87 -11.97 -4.24
N PHE A 151 -18.27 -10.79 -4.18
CA PHE A 151 -16.99 -10.55 -3.53
C PHE A 151 -16.90 -9.14 -2.95
N GLU A 152 -16.06 -9.00 -1.94
CA GLU A 152 -15.71 -7.73 -1.33
C GLU A 152 -14.36 -7.23 -1.87
N TYR A 153 -14.38 -6.16 -2.67
CA TYR A 153 -13.15 -5.61 -3.26
C TYR A 153 -12.18 -5.09 -2.19
N GLY A 154 -12.71 -4.49 -1.11
CA GLY A 154 -11.92 -4.01 0.01
C GLY A 154 -11.09 -5.12 0.67
N LEU A 155 -11.66 -6.32 0.82
CA LEU A 155 -10.97 -7.47 1.38
C LEU A 155 -9.84 -7.97 0.44
N MET A 156 -10.07 -7.96 -0.88
CA MET A 156 -9.02 -8.29 -1.86
C MET A 156 -7.89 -7.26 -1.87
N ALA A 157 -8.22 -5.97 -1.79
CA ALA A 157 -7.24 -4.91 -1.69
C ALA A 157 -6.41 -5.01 -0.40
N ALA A 158 -7.06 -5.31 0.74
CA ALA A 158 -6.38 -5.58 2.00
C ALA A 158 -5.46 -6.79 1.89
N GLY A 159 -5.91 -7.89 1.27
CA GLY A 159 -5.09 -9.07 1.02
C GLY A 159 -3.87 -8.77 0.15
N ALA A 160 -4.03 -7.95 -0.89
CA ALA A 160 -2.91 -7.49 -1.71
C ALA A 160 -1.88 -6.68 -0.90
N TYR A 161 -2.35 -5.92 0.10
CA TYR A 161 -1.48 -5.10 0.95
C TYR A 161 -0.74 -5.89 2.03
N VAL A 162 -1.18 -7.10 2.37
CA VAL A 162 -0.51 -7.97 3.37
C VAL A 162 0.96 -8.24 3.02
N GLY A 163 1.33 -8.28 1.74
CA GLY A 163 2.72 -8.38 1.31
C GLY A 163 3.63 -7.32 1.93
N GLN A 164 3.10 -6.13 2.26
CA GLN A 164 3.86 -5.06 2.92
C GLN A 164 4.23 -5.38 4.38
N MET A 165 3.54 -6.30 5.03
CA MET A 165 3.86 -6.72 6.40
C MET A 165 5.05 -7.67 6.43
N THR A 166 5.32 -8.40 5.35
CA THR A 166 6.34 -9.45 5.31
C THR A 166 7.69 -8.98 4.78
N TRP A 167 7.75 -7.88 4.04
CA TRP A 167 9.00 -7.39 3.43
C TRP A 167 10.07 -6.98 4.45
N GLN A 168 9.66 -6.57 5.65
CA GLN A 168 10.60 -6.16 6.72
C GLN A 168 11.52 -7.28 7.20
N GLY A 169 11.12 -8.53 7.05
CA GLY A 169 11.90 -9.71 7.46
C GLY A 169 12.70 -10.36 6.31
N VAL A 170 12.77 -9.72 5.13
CA VAL A 170 13.29 -10.35 3.91
C VAL A 170 14.53 -9.63 3.37
N LEU A 171 15.13 -10.22 2.34
CA LEU A 171 16.38 -9.77 1.68
C LEU A 171 16.37 -8.30 1.25
N SER A 172 15.22 -7.74 0.91
CA SER A 172 15.06 -6.33 0.51
C SER A 172 14.67 -5.39 1.66
N SER A 173 14.66 -5.89 2.90
CA SER A 173 14.32 -5.05 4.05
C SER A 173 15.42 -4.05 4.37
N SER A 174 15.05 -2.82 4.71
CA SER A 174 16.01 -1.80 5.12
C SER A 174 16.79 -2.23 6.36
N VAL A 175 16.13 -2.92 7.30
CA VAL A 175 16.74 -3.42 8.53
C VAL A 175 17.72 -4.55 8.23
N GLY A 176 17.34 -5.51 7.39
CA GLY A 176 18.22 -6.62 7.00
C GLY A 176 19.46 -6.14 6.27
N LEU A 177 19.30 -5.21 5.33
CA LEU A 177 20.42 -4.60 4.60
C LEU A 177 21.33 -3.78 5.52
N PHE A 178 20.74 -3.06 6.48
CA PHE A 178 21.50 -2.27 7.45
C PHE A 178 22.36 -3.18 8.34
N ILE A 179 21.81 -4.26 8.89
CA ILE A 179 22.54 -5.22 9.72
C ILE A 179 23.62 -5.98 8.92
N ALA A 180 23.37 -6.23 7.62
CA ALA A 180 24.33 -6.91 6.75
C ALA A 180 25.47 -6.00 6.27
N THR A 181 25.40 -4.69 6.51
CA THR A 181 26.44 -3.73 6.09
C THR A 181 27.51 -3.64 7.18
N PRO A 182 28.81 -3.92 6.87
CA PRO A 182 29.90 -3.77 7.85
C PRO A 182 29.98 -2.33 8.39
N GLY A 183 30.25 -2.17 9.69
CA GLY A 183 30.36 -0.86 10.34
C GLY A 183 29.03 -0.21 10.66
N HIS A 184 27.96 -0.98 10.84
CA HIS A 184 26.67 -0.45 11.31
C HIS A 184 26.72 -0.05 12.81
N ILE A 185 25.78 0.80 13.25
CA ILE A 185 25.77 1.45 14.57
C ILE A 185 25.77 0.46 15.77
N MET A 186 25.53 -0.82 15.52
CA MET A 186 25.47 -1.85 16.57
C MET A 186 26.79 -2.64 16.71
N GLU A 187 27.80 -2.37 15.91
CA GLU A 187 29.20 -2.82 16.08
C GLU A 187 29.99 -1.78 16.86
#